data_0338dbe916f43b92108f7a3dc58a42e3
#
_entry.id   0338dbe916f43b92108f7a3dc58a42e3
#
_cell.length_a   1.000
_cell.length_b   1.000
_cell.length_c   1.000
_cell.angle_alpha   90.00
_cell.angle_beta   90.00
_cell.angle_gamma   90.00
#
_symmetry.space_group_name_H-M   'P 1'
#
loop_
_entity.id
_entity.type
_entity.pdbx_description
1 polymer ?
#
loop_
_entity_poly.entity_id
_entity_poly.type
_entity_poly.pdbx_seq_one_letter_code
_entity_poly.pdbx_strand_id
1 'polypeptide(L)'
;SKGKGFQGVVKRHGFGGGPRSHGQKHSEREPGSIGGGLRNKVPKKMRMAGRMGGDRITVKNLKVVHIDPAANILYISGAVPGRRGTLVEITA
;
A
#
# COMPACT_ATOMS: atom_id res chain seq x y z
N SER A 1 1.84 7.03 4.11
CA SER A 1 0.84 5.96 4.33
C SER A 1 1.21 5.06 5.49
N LYS A 2 0.26 4.23 5.94
CA LYS A 2 0.51 3.23 7.00
C LYS A 2 1.54 2.22 6.52
N GLY A 3 2.64 2.08 7.24
CA GLY A 3 3.64 1.05 6.99
C GLY A 3 3.12 -0.33 7.37
N LYS A 4 3.26 -1.30 6.47
CA LYS A 4 2.82 -2.70 6.67
C LYS A 4 3.99 -3.70 6.60
N GLY A 5 5.22 -3.18 6.52
CA GLY A 5 6.42 -4.01 6.39
C GLY A 5 6.51 -4.73 5.06
N PHE A 6 7.27 -5.81 5.01
CA PHE A 6 7.39 -6.65 3.83
C PHE A 6 6.12 -7.48 3.64
N GLN A 7 5.50 -7.36 2.48
CA GLN A 7 4.28 -8.09 2.14
C GLN A 7 4.44 -8.84 0.82
N GLY A 8 3.81 -10.02 0.74
CA GLY A 8 3.73 -10.79 -0.49
C GLY A 8 2.78 -10.16 -1.52
N VAL A 9 2.80 -10.69 -2.72
CA VAL A 9 2.07 -10.14 -3.88
C VAL A 9 0.55 -10.17 -3.73
N VAL A 10 0.00 -11.12 -3.01
CA VAL A 10 -1.45 -11.21 -2.78
C VAL A 10 -1.96 -9.99 -2.00
N LYS A 11 -1.31 -9.63 -0.90
CA LYS A 11 -1.69 -8.46 -0.11
C LYS A 11 -1.21 -7.15 -0.72
N ARG A 12 0.02 -7.13 -1.22
CA ARG A 12 0.64 -5.90 -1.74
C ARG A 12 0.03 -5.43 -3.06
N HIS A 13 -0.29 -6.34 -3.97
CA HIS A 13 -0.77 -6.04 -5.32
C HIS A 13 -2.16 -6.61 -5.65
N GLY A 14 -2.78 -7.36 -4.75
CA GLY A 14 -4.09 -7.96 -4.98
C GLY A 14 -4.07 -9.13 -5.95
N PHE A 15 -2.96 -9.85 -6.07
CA PHE A 15 -2.87 -11.04 -6.93
C PHE A 15 -3.76 -12.17 -6.38
N GLY A 16 -4.38 -12.92 -7.29
CA GLY A 16 -5.27 -14.02 -6.93
C GLY A 16 -4.59 -15.21 -6.29
N GLY A 17 -3.31 -15.41 -6.58
CA GLY A 17 -2.58 -16.60 -6.16
C GLY A 17 -2.97 -17.85 -6.92
N GLY A 18 -2.50 -19.00 -6.46
CA GLY A 18 -2.80 -20.31 -7.05
C GLY A 18 -3.94 -21.03 -6.32
N PRO A 19 -4.40 -22.15 -6.87
CA PRO A 19 -5.44 -22.96 -6.24
C PRO A 19 -4.94 -23.62 -4.95
N ARG A 20 -5.83 -23.80 -3.99
CA ARG A 20 -5.53 -24.46 -2.71
C ARG A 20 -5.67 -25.99 -2.78
N SER A 21 -6.35 -26.49 -3.80
CA SER A 21 -6.68 -27.90 -3.98
C SER A 21 -6.34 -28.36 -5.40
N HIS A 22 -6.84 -29.53 -5.83
CA HIS A 22 -6.58 -30.10 -7.15
C HIS A 22 -5.11 -30.45 -7.42
N GLY A 23 -4.41 -30.98 -6.40
CA GLY A 23 -3.02 -31.40 -6.54
C GLY A 23 -1.97 -30.29 -6.42
N GLN A 24 -2.41 -29.06 -6.17
CA GLN A 24 -1.50 -27.93 -5.95
C GLN A 24 -0.79 -28.08 -4.60
N LYS A 25 0.56 -28.09 -4.61
CA LYS A 25 1.37 -28.38 -3.41
C LYS A 25 2.03 -27.14 -2.80
N HIS A 26 2.47 -26.16 -3.60
CA HIS A 26 3.38 -25.12 -3.11
C HIS A 26 3.10 -23.67 -3.59
N SER A 27 2.21 -23.40 -4.52
CA SER A 27 2.13 -22.12 -5.24
C SER A 27 0.87 -21.29 -4.93
N GLU A 28 0.35 -21.40 -3.71
CA GLU A 28 -0.93 -20.76 -3.36
C GLU A 28 -0.85 -19.22 -3.36
N ARG A 29 0.27 -18.65 -2.93
CA ARG A 29 0.44 -17.20 -2.76
C ARG A 29 1.61 -16.61 -3.58
N GLU A 30 2.01 -17.29 -4.61
CA GLU A 30 3.10 -16.86 -5.48
C GLU A 30 2.66 -15.87 -6.57
N PRO A 31 3.58 -15.03 -7.08
CA PRO A 31 3.27 -14.05 -8.11
C PRO A 31 2.97 -14.67 -9.48
N GLY A 32 3.34 -15.93 -9.71
CA GLY A 32 3.31 -16.57 -11.02
C GLY A 32 4.48 -16.16 -11.90
N SER A 33 4.32 -16.20 -13.22
CA SER A 33 5.36 -15.84 -14.17
C SER A 33 5.77 -14.36 -14.04
N ILE A 34 7.06 -14.11 -13.94
CA ILE A 34 7.67 -12.78 -13.89
C ILE A 34 8.31 -12.35 -15.20
N GLY A 35 8.22 -13.17 -16.24
CA GLY A 35 8.77 -12.88 -17.56
C GLY A 35 8.24 -13.85 -18.62
N GLY A 36 8.51 -13.59 -19.88
CA GLY A 36 8.23 -14.49 -20.99
C GLY A 36 9.47 -15.25 -21.44
N GLY A 37 9.30 -16.35 -22.20
CA GLY A 37 10.38 -17.23 -22.64
C GLY A 37 11.48 -16.59 -23.52
N LEU A 38 11.20 -15.43 -24.10
CA LEU A 38 12.17 -14.68 -24.93
C LEU A 38 12.88 -13.56 -24.18
N ARG A 39 12.62 -13.37 -22.89
CA ARG A 39 13.18 -12.28 -22.09
C ARG A 39 14.28 -12.80 -21.17
N ASN A 40 15.48 -12.27 -21.32
CA ASN A 40 16.62 -12.58 -20.47
C ASN A 40 16.61 -11.84 -19.11
N LYS A 41 15.70 -10.89 -18.93
CA LYS A 41 15.62 -10.04 -17.72
C LYS A 41 14.17 -9.83 -17.33
N VAL A 42 13.94 -9.70 -16.03
CA VAL A 42 12.64 -9.27 -15.49
C VAL A 42 12.40 -7.80 -15.88
N PRO A 43 11.22 -7.45 -16.41
CA PRO A 43 10.90 -6.06 -16.75
C PRO A 43 10.99 -5.16 -15.53
N LYS A 44 11.45 -3.93 -15.74
CA LYS A 44 11.41 -2.90 -14.70
C LYS A 44 9.94 -2.65 -14.27
N LYS A 45 9.74 -2.31 -13.00
CA LYS A 45 8.42 -2.09 -12.39
C LYS A 45 7.51 -3.34 -12.32
N MET A 46 8.05 -4.52 -12.51
CA MET A 46 7.29 -5.76 -12.26
C MET A 46 6.83 -5.81 -10.80
N ARG A 47 5.57 -6.12 -10.60
CA ARG A 47 4.96 -6.20 -9.27
C ARG A 47 5.37 -7.47 -8.56
N MET A 48 6.16 -7.33 -7.53
CA MET A 48 6.70 -8.40 -6.69
C MET A 48 6.44 -8.12 -5.23
N ALA A 49 6.74 -9.09 -4.37
CA ALA A 49 6.78 -8.89 -2.94
C ALA A 49 7.78 -7.80 -2.56
N GLY A 50 7.52 -7.12 -1.48
CA GLY A 50 8.39 -6.08 -0.96
C GLY A 50 7.72 -5.23 0.12
N ARG A 51 8.36 -4.15 0.49
CA ARG A 51 7.83 -3.22 1.49
C ARG A 51 6.54 -2.57 0.98
N MET A 52 5.50 -2.62 1.81
CA MET A 52 4.21 -2.02 1.56
C MET A 52 3.97 -0.87 2.54
N GLY A 53 3.51 0.25 2.04
CA GLY A 53 3.27 1.45 2.85
C GLY A 53 4.54 2.20 3.23
N GLY A 54 4.38 3.22 4.09
CA GLY A 54 5.47 4.14 4.43
C GLY A 54 5.82 5.12 3.31
N ASP A 55 4.94 5.26 2.32
CA ASP A 55 5.10 6.19 1.21
C ASP A 55 4.47 7.54 1.54
N ARG A 56 5.01 8.61 0.95
CA ARG A 56 4.39 9.93 1.01
C ARG A 56 3.15 9.93 0.12
N ILE A 57 2.00 10.21 0.74
CA ILE A 57 0.70 10.28 0.05
C ILE A 57 0.10 11.66 0.32
N THR A 58 -0.37 12.30 -0.72
CA THR A 58 -1.08 13.58 -0.62
C THR A 58 -2.57 13.35 -0.89
N VAL A 59 -3.39 13.71 0.08
CA VAL A 59 -4.85 13.71 -0.04
C VAL A 59 -5.30 15.16 -0.18
N LYS A 60 -6.10 15.44 -1.19
CA LYS A 60 -6.59 16.78 -1.50
C LYS A 60 -8.07 16.93 -1.17
N ASN A 61 -8.51 18.18 -1.05
CA ASN A 61 -9.93 18.55 -0.91
C ASN A 61 -10.61 18.00 0.35
N LEU A 62 -9.89 17.96 1.46
CA LEU A 62 -10.47 17.65 2.76
C LEU A 62 -11.06 18.93 3.39
N LYS A 63 -12.19 18.78 4.09
CA LYS A 63 -12.86 19.88 4.79
C LYS A 63 -12.36 20.03 6.21
N VAL A 64 -12.07 21.27 6.61
CA VAL A 64 -11.86 21.62 8.00
C VAL A 64 -13.24 21.73 8.67
N VAL A 65 -13.46 20.98 9.73
CA VAL A 65 -14.73 20.96 10.47
C VAL A 65 -14.70 21.94 11.63
N HIS A 66 -13.62 21.96 12.37
CA HIS A 66 -13.45 22.79 13.55
C HIS A 66 -11.98 23.09 13.79
N ILE A 67 -11.71 24.23 14.40
CA ILE A 67 -10.36 24.65 14.81
C ILE A 67 -10.43 25.02 16.29
N ASP A 68 -9.55 24.45 17.08
CA ASP A 68 -9.34 24.81 18.48
C ASP A 68 -7.94 25.42 18.65
N PRO A 69 -7.82 26.75 18.64
CA PRO A 69 -6.52 27.40 18.74
C PRO A 69 -5.89 27.28 20.14
N ALA A 70 -6.69 27.12 21.19
CA ALA A 70 -6.19 27.01 22.55
C ALA A 70 -5.42 25.69 22.75
N ALA A 71 -5.91 24.60 22.17
CA ALA A 71 -5.29 23.29 22.21
C ALA A 71 -4.37 23.00 21.00
N ASN A 72 -4.31 23.90 20.01
CA ASN A 72 -3.63 23.69 18.72
C ASN A 72 -4.12 22.45 17.97
N ILE A 73 -5.44 22.24 17.94
CA ILE A 73 -6.08 21.10 17.32
C ILE A 73 -6.87 21.54 16.09
N LEU A 74 -6.71 20.80 15.01
CA LEU A 74 -7.46 20.95 13.78
C LEU A 74 -8.29 19.70 13.53
N TYR A 75 -9.59 19.86 13.33
CA TYR A 75 -10.51 18.78 13.01
C TYR A 75 -10.79 18.75 11.51
N ILE A 76 -10.44 17.65 10.87
CA ILE A 76 -10.59 17.45 9.42
C ILE A 76 -11.56 16.31 9.16
N SER A 77 -12.52 16.55 8.27
CA SER A 77 -13.45 15.52 7.81
C SER A 77 -12.79 14.65 6.72
N GLY A 78 -12.86 13.34 6.87
CA GLY A 78 -12.35 12.38 5.90
C GLY A 78 -11.14 11.60 6.40
N ALA A 79 -10.49 10.91 5.48
CA ALA A 79 -9.36 10.05 5.77
C ALA A 79 -8.04 10.81 5.64
N VAL A 80 -7.30 10.89 6.72
CA VAL A 80 -5.94 11.43 6.74
C VAL A 80 -4.94 10.29 6.59
N PRO A 81 -3.91 10.41 5.75
CA PRO A 81 -2.93 9.35 5.57
C PRO A 81 -2.07 9.15 6.82
N GLY A 82 -1.52 7.95 6.94
CA GLY A 82 -0.67 7.56 8.05
C GLY A 82 -1.43 6.90 9.22
N ARG A 83 -0.70 6.57 10.25
CA ARG A 83 -1.21 6.02 11.51
C ARG A 83 -1.34 7.11 12.56
N ARG A 84 -1.94 6.81 13.70
CA ARG A 84 -1.92 7.72 14.87
C ARG A 84 -0.49 8.07 15.27
N GLY A 85 -0.24 9.34 15.54
CA GLY A 85 1.08 9.85 15.89
C GLY A 85 2.01 10.10 14.69
N THR A 86 1.54 9.93 13.46
CA THR A 86 2.30 10.28 12.27
C THR A 86 2.31 11.80 12.07
N LEU A 87 3.49 12.36 11.76
CA LEU A 87 3.61 13.74 11.34
C LEU A 87 2.93 13.93 9.99
N VAL A 88 2.04 14.90 9.90
CA VAL A 88 1.31 15.26 8.69
C VAL A 88 1.62 16.71 8.34
N GLU A 89 1.95 16.96 7.09
CA GLU A 89 2.14 18.29 6.54
C GLU A 89 0.82 18.78 5.92
N ILE A 90 0.36 19.96 6.31
CA ILE A 90 -0.88 20.56 5.82
C ILE A 90 -0.51 21.81 5.03
N THR A 91 -1.00 21.89 3.80
CA THR A 91 -0.86 23.07 2.93
C THR A 91 -2.25 23.57 2.53
N ALA A 92 -2.43 24.85 2.59
CA ALA A 92 -3.63 25.51 2.11
C ALA A 92 -3.53 25.87 0.63
#